data_eb2c87b900ae3fd8c25d7fc4665e726c
#
_entry.id   eb2c87b900ae3fd8c25d7fc4665e726c
#
_cell.length_a   1.000
_cell.length_b   1.000
_cell.length_c   1.000
_cell.angle_alpha   90.00
_cell.angle_beta   90.00
_cell.angle_gamma   90.00
#
_symmetry.space_group_name_H-M   'P 1'
#
loop_
_entity.id
_entity.type
_entity.pdbx_description
1 polymer ?
#
loop_
_entity_poly.entity_id
_entity_poly.type
_entity_poly.pdbx_seq_one_letter_code
_entity_poly.pdbx_strand_id
1 'polypeptide(L)'
;VSSGTNALSVNAATGTTVTGVLSTTGLATLNAAAVTNNATVGGSLTVDGVTTVNNTLAVDSNGATAGGNTLTVDGTAVSMASGANSLTVDSTTGTTIDGNLVVNGTITGFSPTTSSGITNGNSSLQVGGTGNDVVIIADDNSIEADGRGQISVAKDQISIGVTNSDGNNHGLVVTETEAVLTGGSTSTSLTLNDGGATFSNTDTGGPARVTGVADGVGKYDAVNVSQLKSAYGGIASVAALAAIPEALPGKRHSVGMGVGYYEGQKALAIGYKSRLNERMSFSTGFGRSRGNTSANVGVGFSW
;
A
#
# COMPACT_ATOMS: atom_id res chain seq x y z
N VAL A 1 15.00 -28.00 83.07
CA VAL A 1 16.14 -28.80 82.64
C VAL A 1 17.12 -27.87 81.93
N SER A 2 18.33 -27.86 82.35
CA SER A 2 19.41 -27.09 81.80
C SER A 2 20.69 -27.87 81.67
N SER A 3 21.51 -27.62 80.65
CA SER A 3 22.85 -28.17 80.50
C SER A 3 23.72 -27.08 79.82
N GLY A 4 24.62 -26.50 80.60
CA GLY A 4 25.40 -25.34 80.18
C GLY A 4 24.50 -24.14 79.87
N THR A 5 24.66 -23.56 78.64
CA THR A 5 23.84 -22.44 78.15
C THR A 5 22.52 -22.85 77.53
N ASN A 6 22.27 -24.19 77.38
CA ASN A 6 21.03 -24.70 76.82
C ASN A 6 20.02 -24.97 77.94
N ALA A 7 18.81 -24.48 77.77
CA ALA A 7 17.78 -24.69 78.77
C ALA A 7 16.40 -24.93 78.16
N LEU A 8 15.60 -25.80 78.74
CA LEU A 8 14.18 -25.91 78.53
C LEU A 8 13.48 -25.41 79.79
N SER A 9 12.77 -24.31 79.67
CA SER A 9 11.94 -23.79 80.76
C SER A 9 10.47 -23.87 80.32
N VAL A 10 9.65 -24.45 81.17
CA VAL A 10 8.21 -24.56 81.05
C VAL A 10 7.56 -23.73 82.13
N ASN A 11 6.87 -22.71 81.76
CA ASN A 11 6.16 -21.77 82.63
C ASN A 11 4.72 -21.62 82.20
N ALA A 12 3.78 -21.76 83.13
CA ALA A 12 2.35 -21.67 82.82
C ALA A 12 1.90 -20.28 82.39
N ALA A 13 2.61 -19.25 82.83
CA ALA A 13 2.29 -17.85 82.46
C ALA A 13 3.03 -17.33 81.24
N THR A 14 4.30 -17.81 81.03
CA THR A 14 5.15 -17.29 79.95
C THR A 14 5.42 -18.32 78.85
N GLY A 15 4.88 -19.52 78.96
CA GLY A 15 5.07 -20.58 77.97
C GLY A 15 6.38 -21.37 78.16
N THR A 16 6.78 -22.05 77.13
CA THR A 16 8.00 -22.87 77.10
C THR A 16 9.10 -22.14 76.35
N THR A 17 10.23 -21.95 77.02
CA THR A 17 11.43 -21.32 76.40
C THR A 17 12.51 -22.39 76.20
N VAL A 18 13.05 -22.48 75.01
CA VAL A 18 14.24 -23.30 74.70
C VAL A 18 15.35 -22.30 74.35
N THR A 19 16.39 -22.32 75.24
CA THR A 19 17.62 -21.59 74.96
C THR A 19 18.57 -22.52 74.25
N GLY A 20 18.96 -22.22 73.02
CA GLY A 20 19.76 -23.09 72.17
C GLY A 20 18.99 -23.66 71.00
N VAL A 21 19.37 -24.83 70.52
CA VAL A 21 18.75 -25.49 69.37
C VAL A 21 17.57 -26.36 69.78
N LEU A 22 16.38 -26.11 69.23
CA LEU A 22 15.28 -27.06 69.30
C LEU A 22 15.34 -27.97 68.05
N SER A 23 15.61 -29.25 68.23
CA SER A 23 15.59 -30.27 67.20
C SER A 23 14.46 -31.23 67.42
N THR A 24 13.62 -31.46 66.49
CA THR A 24 12.53 -32.44 66.50
C THR A 24 12.73 -33.44 65.38
N THR A 25 12.65 -34.73 65.63
CA THR A 25 12.75 -35.78 64.60
C THR A 25 11.40 -36.12 63.97
N GLY A 26 10.34 -35.53 64.45
CA GLY A 26 8.98 -35.71 63.96
C GLY A 26 8.25 -34.36 63.71
N LEU A 27 6.94 -34.41 63.58
CA LEU A 27 6.10 -33.25 63.39
C LEU A 27 6.17 -32.30 64.60
N ALA A 28 6.53 -31.05 64.37
CA ALA A 28 6.33 -29.95 65.31
C ALA A 28 5.10 -29.13 64.91
N THR A 29 4.08 -29.10 65.77
CA THR A 29 2.88 -28.27 65.55
C THR A 29 3.00 -26.97 66.33
N LEU A 30 3.08 -25.87 65.67
CA LEU A 30 3.13 -24.53 66.26
C LEU A 30 1.86 -23.76 65.90
N ASN A 31 1.16 -23.20 66.87
CA ASN A 31 0.00 -22.39 66.63
C ASN A 31 0.38 -21.02 65.96
N ALA A 32 1.54 -20.51 66.24
CA ALA A 32 2.19 -19.39 65.60
C ALA A 32 3.70 -19.54 65.68
N ALA A 33 4.40 -19.12 64.63
CA ALA A 33 5.85 -19.03 64.65
C ALA A 33 6.26 -17.62 64.19
N ALA A 34 7.08 -16.93 65.00
CA ALA A 34 7.71 -15.67 64.60
C ALA A 34 9.21 -15.95 64.41
N VAL A 35 9.72 -15.79 63.23
CA VAL A 35 11.14 -15.94 62.87
C VAL A 35 11.71 -14.58 62.64
N THR A 36 12.60 -14.14 63.52
CA THR A 36 13.19 -12.78 63.45
C THR A 36 14.31 -12.63 62.44
N ASN A 37 14.88 -13.76 62.01
CA ASN A 37 15.95 -13.75 60.99
C ASN A 37 15.52 -14.60 59.77
N ASN A 38 16.22 -15.63 59.43
CA ASN A 38 15.96 -16.47 58.28
C ASN A 38 15.19 -17.75 58.68
N ALA A 39 14.15 -18.08 57.91
CA ALA A 39 13.53 -19.40 57.91
C ALA A 39 13.99 -20.16 56.67
N THR A 40 14.52 -21.36 56.83
CA THR A 40 14.86 -22.24 55.70
C THR A 40 13.95 -23.46 55.73
N VAL A 41 13.24 -23.69 54.65
CA VAL A 41 12.40 -24.88 54.46
C VAL A 41 13.07 -25.74 53.42
N GLY A 42 13.62 -26.88 53.79
CA GLY A 42 14.34 -27.80 52.90
C GLY A 42 13.43 -28.65 51.99
N GLY A 43 12.12 -28.51 52.16
CA GLY A 43 11.10 -29.15 51.34
C GLY A 43 10.03 -28.13 50.87
N SER A 44 8.80 -28.58 50.80
CA SER A 44 7.67 -27.71 50.41
C SER A 44 7.20 -26.81 51.56
N LEU A 45 6.95 -25.55 51.31
CA LEU A 45 6.21 -24.67 52.18
C LEU A 45 4.78 -24.49 51.60
N THR A 46 3.76 -24.93 52.35
CA THR A 46 2.36 -24.71 52.03
C THR A 46 1.80 -23.62 52.94
N VAL A 47 1.24 -22.58 52.36
CA VAL A 47 0.56 -21.52 53.09
C VAL A 47 -0.90 -21.46 52.63
N ASP A 48 -1.83 -21.85 53.53
CA ASP A 48 -3.26 -21.89 53.23
C ASP A 48 -3.93 -20.49 53.30
N GLY A 49 -3.18 -19.48 53.69
CA GLY A 49 -3.64 -18.09 53.78
C GLY A 49 -2.88 -17.15 52.88
N VAL A 50 -3.05 -15.85 53.15
CA VAL A 50 -2.32 -14.81 52.44
C VAL A 50 -0.84 -14.81 52.84
N THR A 51 0.04 -14.87 51.86
CA THR A 51 1.46 -14.60 52.04
C THR A 51 1.75 -13.14 51.71
N THR A 52 2.21 -12.36 52.68
CA THR A 52 2.65 -11.01 52.46
C THR A 52 4.18 -10.98 52.43
N VAL A 53 4.73 -10.54 51.29
CA VAL A 53 6.18 -10.33 51.14
C VAL A 53 6.41 -8.84 51.01
N ASN A 54 7.09 -8.24 52.02
CA ASN A 54 7.31 -6.79 52.08
C ASN A 54 8.45 -6.32 51.21
N ASN A 55 9.17 -7.22 50.55
CA ASN A 55 10.31 -6.88 49.69
C ASN A 55 10.25 -7.75 48.42
N THR A 56 11.22 -8.57 48.18
CA THR A 56 11.31 -9.39 46.97
C THR A 56 10.78 -10.81 47.22
N LEU A 57 9.88 -11.28 46.36
CA LEU A 57 9.58 -12.70 46.20
C LEU A 57 10.34 -13.22 44.98
N ALA A 58 11.44 -13.93 45.21
CA ALA A 58 12.17 -14.59 44.15
C ALA A 58 11.71 -16.05 44.06
N VAL A 59 11.20 -16.45 42.91
CA VAL A 59 10.85 -17.85 42.62
C VAL A 59 11.83 -18.35 41.57
N ASP A 60 12.84 -19.09 42.04
CA ASP A 60 13.85 -19.68 41.16
C ASP A 60 13.60 -21.18 41.04
N SER A 61 13.47 -21.70 39.83
CA SER A 61 13.48 -23.15 39.59
C SER A 61 14.92 -23.63 39.66
N ASN A 62 15.36 -23.86 40.86
CA ASN A 62 16.66 -24.37 41.26
C ASN A 62 17.29 -25.35 40.27
N GLY A 63 18.24 -24.87 39.62
CA GLY A 63 19.19 -25.62 38.85
C GLY A 63 20.13 -24.64 38.21
N ALA A 64 21.28 -24.45 38.70
CA ALA A 64 22.41 -23.65 38.26
C ALA A 64 22.72 -23.73 36.74
N THR A 65 21.72 -23.76 35.91
CA THR A 65 21.82 -23.67 34.46
C THR A 65 21.14 -22.39 34.05
N ALA A 66 21.84 -21.60 33.26
CA ALA A 66 21.29 -20.42 32.56
C ALA A 66 19.93 -20.79 31.96
N GLY A 67 18.84 -20.27 32.52
CA GLY A 67 17.50 -20.56 32.02
C GLY A 67 16.46 -20.92 33.11
N GLY A 68 16.73 -20.67 34.38
CA GLY A 68 15.76 -20.80 35.45
C GLY A 68 14.51 -19.92 35.24
N ASN A 69 13.35 -20.42 35.71
CA ASN A 69 12.15 -19.63 35.76
C ASN A 69 12.13 -18.77 37.02
N THR A 70 11.85 -17.49 36.89
CA THR A 70 11.75 -16.60 38.05
C THR A 70 10.42 -15.86 38.04
N LEU A 71 9.87 -15.62 39.23
CA LEU A 71 8.88 -14.57 39.46
C LEU A 71 9.52 -13.58 40.43
N THR A 72 9.76 -12.37 39.96
CA THR A 72 10.32 -11.30 40.78
C THR A 72 9.28 -10.19 40.92
N VAL A 73 9.03 -9.79 42.15
CA VAL A 73 8.19 -8.62 42.49
C VAL A 73 9.04 -7.73 43.38
N ASP A 74 9.41 -6.58 42.89
CA ASP A 74 10.14 -5.55 43.63
C ASP A 74 9.37 -4.23 43.73
N GLY A 75 9.97 -3.19 44.25
CA GLY A 75 9.30 -1.87 44.41
C GLY A 75 8.99 -1.14 43.09
N THR A 76 9.50 -1.58 41.96
CA THR A 76 9.39 -0.93 40.66
C THR A 76 8.78 -1.79 39.60
N ALA A 77 8.93 -3.12 39.65
CA ALA A 77 8.48 -4.01 38.58
C ALA A 77 7.95 -5.36 39.11
N VAL A 78 7.13 -6.00 38.29
CA VAL A 78 6.78 -7.42 38.38
C VAL A 78 7.33 -8.10 37.11
N SER A 79 8.18 -9.07 37.28
CA SER A 79 8.78 -9.80 36.17
C SER A 79 8.57 -11.29 36.29
N MET A 80 8.19 -11.95 35.21
CA MET A 80 8.19 -13.41 35.06
C MET A 80 9.14 -13.76 33.93
N ALA A 81 10.14 -14.60 34.18
CA ALA A 81 11.11 -15.00 33.19
C ALA A 81 11.27 -16.52 33.11
N SER A 82 11.54 -17.02 31.91
CA SER A 82 11.89 -18.40 31.63
C SER A 82 12.93 -18.43 30.51
N GLY A 83 14.16 -18.68 30.85
CA GLY A 83 15.28 -18.59 29.93
C GLY A 83 15.49 -17.15 29.41
N ALA A 84 15.53 -16.99 28.10
CA ALA A 84 15.66 -15.69 27.44
C ALA A 84 14.34 -14.92 27.27
N ASN A 85 13.19 -15.54 27.63
CA ASN A 85 11.88 -14.88 27.49
C ASN A 85 11.44 -14.27 28.82
N SER A 86 10.92 -13.06 28.78
CA SER A 86 10.39 -12.40 29.98
C SER A 86 9.14 -11.58 29.70
N LEU A 87 8.30 -11.47 30.73
CA LEU A 87 7.26 -10.46 30.86
C LEU A 87 7.63 -9.58 32.06
N THR A 88 7.86 -8.30 31.80
CA THR A 88 8.15 -7.30 32.81
C THR A 88 7.09 -6.22 32.82
N VAL A 89 6.52 -5.92 33.97
CA VAL A 89 5.63 -4.77 34.19
C VAL A 89 6.37 -3.82 35.11
N ASP A 90 6.79 -2.69 34.57
CA ASP A 90 7.60 -1.67 35.26
C ASP A 90 6.84 -0.36 35.30
N SER A 91 6.92 0.34 36.44
CA SER A 91 6.21 1.60 36.67
C SER A 91 6.72 2.78 35.82
N THR A 92 7.93 2.66 35.27
CA THR A 92 8.61 3.72 34.48
C THR A 92 8.60 3.41 33.01
N THR A 93 8.89 2.16 32.62
CA THR A 93 9.03 1.75 31.22
C THR A 93 7.78 1.05 30.66
N GLY A 94 6.79 0.75 31.51
CA GLY A 94 5.58 0.06 31.13
C GLY A 94 5.73 -1.46 31.09
N THR A 95 5.00 -2.14 30.22
CA THR A 95 5.03 -3.59 30.08
C THR A 95 5.89 -4.00 28.91
N THR A 96 6.93 -4.78 29.16
CA THR A 96 7.83 -5.32 28.14
C THR A 96 7.68 -6.83 28.08
N ILE A 97 7.58 -7.38 26.88
CA ILE A 97 7.65 -8.82 26.60
C ILE A 97 8.89 -9.05 25.76
N ASP A 98 9.88 -9.71 26.35
CA ASP A 98 11.07 -10.16 25.65
C ASP A 98 10.82 -11.61 25.22
N GLY A 99 10.69 -11.79 23.89
CA GLY A 99 10.25 -13.03 23.27
C GLY A 99 8.94 -12.86 22.47
N ASN A 100 8.29 -13.98 22.17
CA ASN A 100 7.05 -13.97 21.37
C ASN A 100 5.81 -13.82 22.25
N LEU A 101 4.98 -12.82 21.94
CA LEU A 101 3.62 -12.72 22.48
C LEU A 101 2.63 -13.40 21.53
N VAL A 102 1.94 -14.46 22.00
CA VAL A 102 0.82 -15.07 21.29
C VAL A 102 -0.47 -14.68 21.99
N VAL A 103 -1.31 -13.93 21.30
CA VAL A 103 -2.65 -13.55 21.79
C VAL A 103 -3.70 -14.31 21.01
N ASN A 104 -4.40 -15.26 21.68
CA ASN A 104 -5.48 -16.05 21.07
C ASN A 104 -6.85 -15.33 21.07
N GLY A 105 -6.86 -14.04 21.35
CA GLY A 105 -8.06 -13.20 21.42
C GLY A 105 -7.85 -11.81 20.86
N THR A 106 -8.77 -10.91 21.15
CA THR A 106 -8.68 -9.51 20.68
C THR A 106 -7.81 -8.69 21.63
N ILE A 107 -6.85 -7.92 21.10
CA ILE A 107 -6.16 -6.87 21.85
C ILE A 107 -7.03 -5.62 21.82
N THR A 108 -7.62 -5.23 22.94
CA THR A 108 -8.38 -3.99 23.08
C THR A 108 -7.54 -2.90 23.73
N GLY A 109 -7.75 -1.64 23.34
CA GLY A 109 -7.02 -0.52 23.92
C GLY A 109 -5.59 -0.34 23.36
N PHE A 110 -5.28 -0.95 22.21
CA PHE A 110 -4.05 -0.65 21.50
C PHE A 110 -4.11 0.78 20.97
N SER A 111 -3.43 1.69 21.67
CA SER A 111 -3.30 3.11 21.28
C SER A 111 -1.81 3.44 21.21
N PRO A 112 -1.17 3.28 20.06
CA PRO A 112 0.21 3.69 19.90
C PRO A 112 0.30 5.22 20.03
N THR A 113 0.98 5.69 21.06
CA THR A 113 1.20 7.14 21.31
C THR A 113 2.36 7.71 20.49
N THR A 114 3.11 6.85 19.85
CA THR A 114 4.20 7.19 18.91
C THR A 114 4.04 6.32 17.67
N SER A 115 4.60 6.72 16.55
CA SER A 115 4.59 6.00 15.26
C SER A 115 5.32 4.64 15.32
N SER A 116 5.07 3.89 16.36
CA SER A 116 5.57 2.53 16.55
C SER A 116 4.56 1.58 15.94
N GLY A 117 4.91 0.97 14.85
CA GLY A 117 4.09 -0.02 14.18
C GLY A 117 4.59 -1.44 14.39
N ILE A 118 3.93 -2.36 13.71
CA ILE A 118 4.42 -3.72 13.55
C ILE A 118 5.52 -3.66 12.49
N THR A 119 6.76 -3.92 12.88
CA THR A 119 7.90 -3.88 11.96
C THR A 119 8.50 -5.27 11.79
N ASN A 120 8.90 -5.60 10.57
CA ASN A 120 9.72 -6.76 10.26
C ASN A 120 10.82 -6.31 9.29
N GLY A 121 12.02 -6.13 9.79
CA GLY A 121 13.09 -5.48 9.03
C GLY A 121 12.70 -4.03 8.68
N ASN A 122 12.74 -3.68 7.40
CA ASN A 122 12.33 -2.36 6.89
C ASN A 122 10.83 -2.28 6.51
N SER A 123 10.10 -3.39 6.62
CA SER A 123 8.65 -3.41 6.40
C SER A 123 7.91 -3.06 7.68
N SER A 124 6.88 -2.22 7.60
CA SER A 124 6.09 -1.81 8.76
C SER A 124 4.61 -1.65 8.45
N LEU A 125 3.78 -1.96 9.46
CA LEU A 125 2.42 -1.48 9.56
C LEU A 125 2.37 -0.44 10.67
N GLN A 126 2.15 0.81 10.31
CA GLN A 126 2.00 1.92 11.25
C GLN A 126 0.52 2.29 11.37
N VAL A 127 0.03 2.36 12.59
CA VAL A 127 -1.35 2.77 12.88
C VAL A 127 -1.30 3.94 13.83
N GLY A 128 -1.87 5.05 13.42
CA GLY A 128 -1.83 6.30 14.18
C GLY A 128 -0.58 7.15 13.85
N GLY A 129 -0.68 8.40 14.12
CA GLY A 129 0.29 9.43 13.85
C GLY A 129 -0.38 10.79 14.02
N THR A 130 0.24 11.87 13.61
CA THR A 130 -0.33 13.22 13.70
C THR A 130 -1.59 13.42 12.86
N GLY A 131 -1.94 12.47 11.96
CA GLY A 131 -3.11 12.54 11.09
C GLY A 131 -4.10 11.36 11.22
N ASN A 132 -3.94 10.46 12.19
CA ASN A 132 -4.69 9.20 12.29
C ASN A 132 -4.56 8.27 11.08
N ASP A 133 -3.38 8.25 10.48
CA ASP A 133 -3.11 7.52 9.26
C ASP A 133 -2.82 6.04 9.53
N VAL A 134 -3.18 5.19 8.58
CA VAL A 134 -2.68 3.81 8.50
C VAL A 134 -1.71 3.76 7.33
N VAL A 135 -0.45 3.49 7.61
CA VAL A 135 0.59 3.40 6.58
C VAL A 135 1.16 1.99 6.58
N ILE A 136 1.09 1.33 5.44
CA ILE A 136 1.73 0.04 5.20
C ILE A 136 2.92 0.32 4.28
N ILE A 137 4.13 0.06 4.78
CA ILE A 137 5.36 0.22 4.03
C ILE A 137 5.95 -1.17 3.82
N ALA A 138 6.15 -1.55 2.58
CA ALA A 138 6.95 -2.68 2.19
C ALA A 138 8.26 -2.14 1.60
N ASP A 139 9.37 -2.40 2.26
CA ASP A 139 10.70 -2.05 1.79
C ASP A 139 11.40 -3.35 1.37
N ASP A 140 11.86 -3.38 0.16
CA ASP A 140 12.73 -4.44 -0.35
C ASP A 140 14.11 -4.26 0.32
N ASN A 141 14.48 -5.21 1.17
CA ASN A 141 15.79 -5.22 1.85
C ASN A 141 16.93 -5.61 0.90
N SER A 142 16.82 -5.33 -0.37
CA SER A 142 17.95 -5.41 -1.28
C SER A 142 18.91 -4.25 -1.01
N ILE A 143 20.21 -4.51 -1.12
CA ILE A 143 21.30 -3.56 -0.85
C ILE A 143 21.28 -2.35 -1.82
N GLU A 144 20.44 -2.39 -2.81
CA GLU A 144 20.16 -1.30 -3.73
C GLU A 144 18.86 -0.63 -3.27
N ALA A 145 18.92 0.66 -2.99
CA ALA A 145 17.82 1.48 -2.48
C ALA A 145 16.70 1.66 -3.53
N ASP A 146 16.15 0.55 -3.98
CA ASP A 146 15.20 0.49 -5.07
C ASP A 146 13.79 0.30 -4.56
N GLY A 147 13.05 1.32 -4.61
CA GLY A 147 11.62 1.28 -4.53
C GLY A 147 11.05 0.97 -3.14
N ARG A 148 10.26 1.88 -2.65
CA ARG A 148 9.46 1.71 -1.44
C ARG A 148 8.00 1.57 -1.84
N GLY A 149 7.42 0.38 -1.64
CA GLY A 149 5.98 0.19 -1.77
C GLY A 149 5.26 0.72 -0.54
N GLN A 150 4.23 1.53 -0.72
CA GLN A 150 3.47 2.14 0.35
C GLN A 150 1.97 2.08 0.06
N ILE A 151 1.18 1.73 1.10
CA ILE A 151 -0.26 1.99 1.15
C ILE A 151 -0.48 2.94 2.31
N SER A 152 -1.03 4.11 2.04
CA SER A 152 -1.35 5.12 3.05
C SER A 152 -2.85 5.37 3.05
N VAL A 153 -3.44 5.36 4.24
CA VAL A 153 -4.85 5.73 4.46
C VAL A 153 -4.87 6.88 5.45
N ALA A 154 -5.10 8.07 4.95
CA ALA A 154 -5.28 9.29 5.72
C ALA A 154 -6.75 9.72 5.72
N LYS A 155 -7.09 10.73 6.52
CA LYS A 155 -8.47 11.24 6.62
C LYS A 155 -9.07 11.65 5.28
N ASP A 156 -8.28 12.33 4.46
CA ASP A 156 -8.76 12.97 3.22
C ASP A 156 -8.15 12.34 1.97
N GLN A 157 -7.34 11.26 2.13
CA GLN A 157 -6.63 10.65 1.02
C GLN A 157 -6.30 9.18 1.26
N ILE A 158 -6.46 8.37 0.23
CA ILE A 158 -5.90 7.02 0.16
C ILE A 158 -4.88 7.00 -0.97
N SER A 159 -3.68 6.47 -0.71
CA SER A 159 -2.67 6.30 -1.74
C SER A 159 -2.03 4.92 -1.72
N ILE A 160 -1.73 4.41 -2.90
CA ILE A 160 -0.98 3.18 -3.14
C ILE A 160 0.10 3.54 -4.15
N GLY A 161 1.35 3.36 -3.79
CA GLY A 161 2.43 3.77 -4.68
C GLY A 161 3.75 3.09 -4.41
N VAL A 162 4.64 3.24 -5.37
CA VAL A 162 6.04 2.83 -5.29
C VAL A 162 6.91 4.01 -5.68
N THR A 163 7.87 4.36 -4.84
CA THR A 163 8.88 5.36 -5.17
C THR A 163 10.13 4.63 -5.69
N ASN A 164 10.52 4.91 -6.94
CA ASN A 164 11.71 4.33 -7.53
C ASN A 164 13.01 5.00 -7.03
N SER A 165 14.17 4.49 -7.47
CA SER A 165 15.50 5.01 -7.13
C SER A 165 15.69 6.48 -7.48
N ASP A 166 14.99 6.99 -8.50
CA ASP A 166 15.07 8.37 -8.96
C ASP A 166 14.12 9.31 -8.19
N GLY A 167 13.42 8.80 -7.18
CA GLY A 167 12.46 9.55 -6.38
C GLY A 167 11.09 9.75 -7.04
N ASN A 168 10.80 9.07 -8.16
CA ASN A 168 9.52 9.17 -8.83
C ASN A 168 8.49 8.24 -8.22
N ASN A 169 7.31 8.77 -7.90
CA ASN A 169 6.18 8.00 -7.41
C ASN A 169 5.33 7.49 -8.57
N HIS A 170 5.14 6.18 -8.63
CA HIS A 170 4.20 5.50 -9.50
C HIS A 170 3.06 4.98 -8.63
N GLY A 171 1.83 5.38 -8.89
CA GLY A 171 0.75 4.95 -8.01
C GLY A 171 -0.63 5.52 -8.29
N LEU A 172 -1.52 5.20 -7.38
CA LEU A 172 -2.90 5.66 -7.34
C LEU A 172 -3.12 6.51 -6.09
N VAL A 173 -3.70 7.68 -6.26
CA VAL A 173 -4.17 8.56 -5.18
C VAL A 173 -5.66 8.77 -5.35
N VAL A 174 -6.43 8.57 -4.28
CA VAL A 174 -7.87 8.82 -4.23
C VAL A 174 -8.14 9.83 -3.13
N THR A 175 -8.78 10.91 -3.48
CA THR A 175 -9.22 11.97 -2.58
C THR A 175 -10.74 12.08 -2.59
N GLU A 176 -11.32 13.03 -1.86
CA GLU A 176 -12.75 13.32 -1.89
C GLU A 176 -13.26 13.71 -3.30
N THR A 177 -12.43 14.36 -4.09
CA THR A 177 -12.84 14.98 -5.36
C THR A 177 -12.32 14.28 -6.62
N GLU A 178 -11.28 13.44 -6.47
CA GLU A 178 -10.67 12.82 -7.65
C GLU A 178 -9.89 11.54 -7.32
N ALA A 179 -9.70 10.72 -8.34
CA ALA A 179 -8.76 9.62 -8.35
C ALA A 179 -7.70 9.84 -9.43
N VAL A 180 -6.43 9.79 -9.05
CA VAL A 180 -5.30 10.03 -9.95
C VAL A 180 -4.40 8.81 -10.01
N LEU A 181 -4.24 8.24 -11.20
CA LEU A 181 -3.23 7.22 -11.50
C LEU A 181 -2.04 7.92 -12.18
N THR A 182 -0.85 7.83 -11.59
CA THR A 182 0.35 8.47 -12.11
C THR A 182 1.44 7.46 -12.49
N GLY A 183 2.10 7.73 -13.61
CA GLY A 183 3.28 6.98 -14.07
C GLY A 183 4.61 7.63 -13.66
N GLY A 184 4.59 8.59 -12.74
CA GLY A 184 5.78 9.28 -12.24
C GLY A 184 5.76 10.80 -12.47
N SER A 185 6.75 11.51 -11.93
CA SER A 185 6.80 12.98 -11.92
C SER A 185 6.97 13.63 -13.29
N THR A 186 7.55 12.93 -14.27
CA THR A 186 7.77 13.42 -15.63
C THR A 186 7.01 12.62 -16.70
N SER A 187 5.93 11.96 -16.30
CA SER A 187 5.19 11.02 -17.12
C SER A 187 3.75 11.50 -17.38
N THR A 188 2.84 10.57 -17.46
CA THR A 188 1.42 10.82 -17.70
C THR A 188 0.61 10.43 -16.47
N SER A 189 -0.37 11.25 -16.12
CA SER A 189 -1.42 10.89 -15.17
C SER A 189 -2.77 10.74 -15.87
N LEU A 190 -3.60 9.85 -15.31
CA LEU A 190 -5.03 9.76 -15.59
C LEU A 190 -5.77 10.23 -14.34
N THR A 191 -6.48 11.34 -14.47
CA THR A 191 -7.35 11.90 -13.43
C THR A 191 -8.80 11.58 -13.76
N LEU A 192 -9.52 11.02 -12.78
CA LEU A 192 -10.96 10.77 -12.83
C LEU A 192 -11.63 11.64 -11.78
N ASN A 193 -12.56 12.48 -12.18
CA ASN A 193 -13.37 13.32 -11.29
C ASN A 193 -14.77 13.53 -11.89
N ASP A 194 -15.59 14.37 -11.27
CA ASP A 194 -16.95 14.67 -11.73
C ASP A 194 -17.00 15.27 -13.14
N GLY A 195 -15.90 15.88 -13.61
CA GLY A 195 -15.76 16.41 -14.97
C GLY A 195 -15.40 15.36 -16.03
N GLY A 196 -15.07 14.12 -15.59
CA GLY A 196 -14.73 13.01 -16.46
C GLY A 196 -13.29 12.52 -16.30
N ALA A 197 -12.71 12.00 -17.39
CA ALA A 197 -11.37 11.44 -17.45
C ALA A 197 -10.42 12.37 -18.18
N THR A 198 -9.30 12.72 -17.56
CA THR A 198 -8.28 13.59 -18.15
C THR A 198 -6.92 12.90 -18.16
N PHE A 199 -6.26 12.89 -19.32
CA PHE A 199 -4.86 12.53 -19.46
C PHE A 199 -4.00 13.79 -19.51
N SER A 200 -3.09 13.94 -18.53
CA SER A 200 -2.18 15.08 -18.45
C SER A 200 -0.73 14.66 -18.28
N ASN A 201 0.17 15.52 -18.72
CA ASN A 201 1.58 15.38 -18.39
C ASN A 201 1.80 15.88 -16.97
N THR A 202 2.42 15.06 -16.12
CA THR A 202 2.59 15.36 -14.69
C THR A 202 3.55 16.51 -14.41
N ASP A 203 4.51 16.76 -15.31
CA ASP A 203 5.48 17.84 -15.19
C ASP A 203 4.90 19.21 -15.57
N THR A 204 4.16 19.26 -16.68
CA THR A 204 3.69 20.51 -17.26
C THR A 204 2.20 20.82 -17.01
N GLY A 205 1.44 19.84 -16.54
CA GLY A 205 -0.01 19.92 -16.45
C GLY A 205 -0.74 19.95 -17.80
N GLY A 206 0.01 19.95 -18.91
CA GLY A 206 -0.52 20.02 -20.26
C GLY A 206 -1.08 18.68 -20.76
N PRO A 207 -1.66 18.68 -22.00
CA PRO A 207 -2.19 17.45 -22.59
C PRO A 207 -1.15 16.35 -22.73
N ALA A 208 -1.51 15.11 -22.42
CA ALA A 208 -0.67 13.95 -22.62
C ALA A 208 -1.05 13.19 -23.90
N ARG A 209 -0.07 12.48 -24.46
CA ARG A 209 -0.30 11.59 -25.62
C ARG A 209 -0.82 10.24 -25.13
N VAL A 210 -1.92 9.79 -25.70
CA VAL A 210 -2.40 8.42 -25.56
C VAL A 210 -1.86 7.61 -26.74
N THR A 211 -1.08 6.59 -26.46
CA THR A 211 -0.46 5.69 -27.47
C THR A 211 -1.06 4.29 -27.38
N GLY A 212 -0.88 3.49 -28.45
CA GLY A 212 -1.40 2.12 -28.46
C GLY A 212 -2.91 2.00 -28.72
N VAL A 213 -3.56 3.07 -29.20
CA VAL A 213 -4.97 3.06 -29.56
C VAL A 213 -5.16 2.27 -30.85
N ALA A 214 -5.89 1.17 -30.78
CA ALA A 214 -6.29 0.38 -31.94
C ALA A 214 -7.27 1.15 -32.85
N ASP A 215 -7.50 0.65 -34.05
CA ASP A 215 -8.50 1.24 -34.94
C ASP A 215 -9.90 1.15 -34.31
N GLY A 216 -10.58 2.28 -34.21
CA GLY A 216 -11.96 2.35 -33.74
C GLY A 216 -12.90 1.70 -34.74
N VAL A 217 -13.84 0.86 -34.26
CA VAL A 217 -14.83 0.11 -35.03
C VAL A 217 -16.25 0.51 -34.64
N GLY A 218 -16.47 0.69 -33.34
CA GLY A 218 -17.77 1.05 -32.78
C GLY A 218 -18.01 2.56 -32.79
N LYS A 219 -19.25 2.96 -32.67
CA LYS A 219 -19.70 4.37 -32.70
C LYS A 219 -19.00 5.24 -31.64
N TYR A 220 -18.61 4.68 -30.51
CA TYR A 220 -18.04 5.39 -29.37
C TYR A 220 -16.55 5.13 -29.17
N ASP A 221 -15.91 4.43 -30.11
CA ASP A 221 -14.48 4.16 -30.03
C ASP A 221 -13.67 5.41 -30.35
N ALA A 222 -12.50 5.52 -29.73
CA ALA A 222 -11.52 6.54 -30.06
C ALA A 222 -10.94 6.28 -31.45
N VAL A 223 -10.70 7.36 -32.20
CA VAL A 223 -10.06 7.31 -33.52
C VAL A 223 -8.56 7.56 -33.36
N ASN A 224 -7.74 6.72 -33.94
CA ASN A 224 -6.30 6.92 -33.94
C ASN A 224 -5.82 7.76 -35.15
N VAL A 225 -4.55 8.18 -35.11
CA VAL A 225 -3.94 9.02 -36.17
C VAL A 225 -3.92 8.32 -37.54
N SER A 226 -3.87 6.98 -37.60
CA SER A 226 -3.90 6.24 -38.88
C SER A 226 -5.25 6.41 -39.59
N GLN A 227 -6.34 6.28 -38.85
CA GLN A 227 -7.70 6.47 -39.36
C GLN A 227 -7.94 7.92 -39.76
N LEU A 228 -7.43 8.91 -38.98
CA LEU A 228 -7.49 10.33 -39.35
C LEU A 228 -6.73 10.61 -40.65
N LYS A 229 -5.52 10.08 -40.82
CA LYS A 229 -4.76 10.19 -42.08
C LYS A 229 -5.47 9.50 -43.26
N SER A 230 -6.19 8.43 -43.00
CA SER A 230 -7.04 7.80 -44.03
C SER A 230 -8.16 8.74 -44.49
N ALA A 231 -8.83 9.42 -43.56
CA ALA A 231 -9.85 10.44 -43.88
C ALA A 231 -9.24 11.60 -44.68
N TYR A 232 -8.06 12.08 -44.31
CA TYR A 232 -7.33 13.09 -45.08
C TYR A 232 -7.00 12.63 -46.50
N GLY A 233 -6.70 11.34 -46.69
CA GLY A 233 -6.53 10.72 -48.00
C GLY A 233 -7.80 10.78 -48.84
N GLY A 234 -8.94 10.57 -48.22
CA GLY A 234 -10.27 10.77 -48.87
C GLY A 234 -10.48 12.22 -49.34
N ILE A 235 -10.18 13.20 -48.51
CA ILE A 235 -10.26 14.65 -48.84
C ILE A 235 -9.32 14.98 -50.00
N ALA A 236 -8.06 14.54 -49.95
CA ALA A 236 -7.11 14.72 -51.06
C ALA A 236 -7.63 14.12 -52.38
N SER A 237 -8.29 12.94 -52.29
CA SER A 237 -8.88 12.29 -53.45
C SER A 237 -10.06 13.09 -54.06
N VAL A 238 -10.90 13.69 -53.24
CA VAL A 238 -11.97 14.59 -53.68
C VAL A 238 -11.40 15.86 -54.33
N ALA A 239 -10.33 16.43 -53.74
CA ALA A 239 -9.62 17.58 -54.34
C ALA A 239 -9.02 17.22 -55.71
N ALA A 240 -8.46 16.01 -55.87
CA ALA A 240 -7.97 15.53 -57.16
C ALA A 240 -9.08 15.37 -58.18
N LEU A 241 -10.26 14.87 -57.80
CA LEU A 241 -11.44 14.78 -58.67
C LEU A 241 -11.94 16.15 -59.10
N ALA A 242 -11.93 17.14 -58.22
CA ALA A 242 -12.33 18.52 -58.52
C ALA A 242 -11.36 19.22 -59.50
N ALA A 243 -10.08 18.86 -59.48
CA ALA A 243 -9.05 19.40 -60.37
C ALA A 243 -9.10 18.86 -61.81
N ILE A 244 -9.97 17.91 -62.13
CA ILE A 244 -10.08 17.35 -63.46
C ILE A 244 -10.63 18.43 -64.42
N PRO A 245 -9.91 18.78 -65.50
CA PRO A 245 -10.32 19.89 -66.37
C PRO A 245 -11.61 19.59 -67.16
N GLU A 246 -12.32 20.66 -67.49
CA GLU A 246 -13.47 20.61 -68.39
C GLU A 246 -13.05 20.35 -69.86
N ALA A 247 -14.00 19.95 -70.70
CA ALA A 247 -13.78 19.84 -72.13
C ALA A 247 -13.45 21.23 -72.75
N LEU A 248 -12.44 21.27 -73.62
CA LEU A 248 -12.07 22.46 -74.33
C LEU A 248 -13.27 23.01 -75.23
N PRO A 249 -13.32 24.32 -75.49
CA PRO A 249 -14.33 24.88 -76.36
C PRO A 249 -14.47 24.11 -77.65
N GLY A 250 -15.68 23.83 -78.03
CA GLY A 250 -15.99 23.05 -79.25
C GLY A 250 -15.87 21.55 -79.18
N LYS A 251 -15.43 21.04 -78.01
CA LYS A 251 -15.32 19.58 -77.74
C LYS A 251 -16.44 19.15 -76.79
N ARG A 252 -17.01 17.99 -77.08
CA ARG A 252 -18.10 17.44 -76.27
C ARG A 252 -17.64 16.49 -75.12
N HIS A 253 -16.49 15.90 -75.27
CA HIS A 253 -15.98 14.89 -74.37
C HIS A 253 -14.57 15.25 -73.85
N SER A 254 -14.30 15.03 -72.59
CA SER A 254 -13.00 15.21 -71.99
C SER A 254 -12.69 14.02 -71.06
N VAL A 255 -11.50 13.49 -71.19
CA VAL A 255 -10.88 12.62 -70.17
C VAL A 255 -9.72 13.39 -69.58
N GLY A 256 -9.66 13.48 -68.27
CA GLY A 256 -8.64 14.23 -67.57
C GLY A 256 -8.12 13.52 -66.32
N MET A 257 -6.99 13.99 -65.89
CA MET A 257 -6.38 13.56 -64.61
C MET A 257 -6.27 14.79 -63.72
N GLY A 258 -6.42 14.55 -62.41
CA GLY A 258 -6.24 15.56 -61.38
C GLY A 258 -5.34 15.02 -60.25
N VAL A 259 -4.58 15.91 -59.62
CA VAL A 259 -3.79 15.62 -58.45
C VAL A 259 -4.32 16.44 -57.28
N GLY A 260 -4.47 15.83 -56.13
CA GLY A 260 -4.89 16.48 -54.90
C GLY A 260 -3.89 16.29 -53.79
N TYR A 261 -3.82 17.29 -52.91
CA TYR A 261 -3.00 17.25 -51.69
C TYR A 261 -3.82 17.81 -50.52
N TYR A 262 -3.73 17.13 -49.36
CA TYR A 262 -4.34 17.61 -48.14
C TYR A 262 -3.63 17.00 -46.94
N GLU A 263 -3.15 17.85 -46.01
CA GLU A 263 -2.55 17.43 -44.72
C GLU A 263 -1.55 16.28 -44.87
N GLY A 264 -0.59 16.38 -45.79
CA GLY A 264 0.44 15.38 -46.03
C GLY A 264 -0.02 14.17 -46.85
N GLN A 265 -1.28 14.09 -47.29
CA GLN A 265 -1.79 13.01 -48.14
C GLN A 265 -1.86 13.50 -49.61
N LYS A 266 -1.46 12.62 -50.51
CA LYS A 266 -1.49 12.86 -51.99
C LYS A 266 -2.51 11.93 -52.62
N ALA A 267 -3.22 12.41 -53.62
CA ALA A 267 -4.16 11.63 -54.37
C ALA A 267 -4.02 11.88 -55.87
N LEU A 268 -4.38 10.89 -56.63
CA LEU A 268 -4.53 10.95 -58.09
C LEU A 268 -5.96 10.61 -58.46
N ALA A 269 -6.52 11.32 -59.38
CA ALA A 269 -7.84 11.04 -59.92
C ALA A 269 -7.83 11.02 -61.46
N ILE A 270 -8.72 10.21 -62.00
CA ILE A 270 -9.06 10.20 -63.42
C ILE A 270 -10.55 10.38 -63.57
N GLY A 271 -10.99 11.14 -64.55
CA GLY A 271 -12.40 11.35 -64.76
C GLY A 271 -12.75 11.65 -66.22
N TYR A 272 -14.02 11.48 -66.48
CA TYR A 272 -14.63 11.76 -67.78
C TYR A 272 -15.72 12.83 -67.58
N LYS A 273 -15.70 13.83 -68.44
CA LYS A 273 -16.71 14.87 -68.51
C LYS A 273 -17.26 14.99 -69.94
N SER A 274 -18.55 15.17 -70.07
CA SER A 274 -19.24 15.22 -71.37
C SER A 274 -20.32 16.28 -71.36
N ARG A 275 -20.40 17.04 -72.41
CA ARG A 275 -21.52 17.89 -72.73
C ARG A 275 -22.49 17.12 -73.63
N LEU A 276 -23.62 16.68 -73.05
CA LEU A 276 -24.60 15.85 -73.73
C LEU A 276 -25.36 16.73 -74.82
N ASN A 277 -25.67 17.94 -74.43
CA ASN A 277 -26.23 18.95 -75.31
C ASN A 277 -25.91 20.37 -74.77
N GLU A 278 -26.52 21.44 -75.31
CA GLU A 278 -26.27 22.81 -74.88
C GLU A 278 -26.71 23.11 -73.45
N ARG A 279 -27.57 22.27 -72.89
CA ARG A 279 -28.16 22.43 -71.54
C ARG A 279 -27.81 21.32 -70.56
N MET A 280 -27.17 20.29 -71.04
CA MET A 280 -26.87 19.13 -70.16
C MET A 280 -25.41 18.74 -70.20
N SER A 281 -24.85 18.48 -69.03
CA SER A 281 -23.50 17.93 -68.83
C SER A 281 -23.55 16.68 -67.95
N PHE A 282 -22.58 15.84 -68.15
CA PHE A 282 -22.35 14.62 -67.35
C PHE A 282 -20.89 14.60 -66.91
N SER A 283 -20.65 14.19 -65.67
CA SER A 283 -19.30 13.97 -65.13
C SER A 283 -19.24 12.68 -64.33
N THR A 284 -18.13 11.98 -64.44
CA THR A 284 -17.81 10.85 -63.56
C THR A 284 -16.32 10.80 -63.34
N GLY A 285 -15.91 10.32 -62.18
CA GLY A 285 -14.51 10.23 -61.87
C GLY A 285 -14.23 9.24 -60.75
N PHE A 286 -12.99 8.85 -60.70
CA PHE A 286 -12.44 7.91 -59.76
C PHE A 286 -11.10 8.48 -59.25
N GLY A 287 -10.96 8.55 -57.94
CA GLY A 287 -9.76 9.03 -57.26
C GLY A 287 -9.23 8.04 -56.26
N ARG A 288 -7.92 8.01 -56.06
CA ARG A 288 -7.26 7.10 -55.09
C ARG A 288 -6.17 7.83 -54.32
N SER A 289 -6.17 7.61 -53.03
CA SER A 289 -5.14 8.03 -52.10
C SER A 289 -4.93 6.94 -51.04
N ARG A 290 -3.69 6.50 -50.85
CA ARG A 290 -3.28 5.63 -49.74
C ARG A 290 -4.19 4.40 -49.45
N GLY A 291 -4.72 3.80 -50.51
CA GLY A 291 -5.67 2.66 -50.39
C GLY A 291 -7.14 3.09 -50.31
N ASN A 292 -7.44 4.34 -50.05
CA ASN A 292 -8.80 4.86 -50.11
C ASN A 292 -9.19 5.22 -51.54
N THR A 293 -10.41 4.91 -51.85
CA THR A 293 -11.01 5.13 -53.16
C THR A 293 -12.19 6.08 -53.02
N SER A 294 -12.25 7.09 -53.88
CA SER A 294 -13.39 7.99 -54.02
C SER A 294 -13.91 7.92 -55.45
N ALA A 295 -15.22 7.93 -55.62
CA ALA A 295 -15.84 8.01 -56.92
C ALA A 295 -16.94 9.07 -56.90
N ASN A 296 -17.17 9.70 -58.04
CA ASN A 296 -18.27 10.64 -58.22
C ASN A 296 -18.99 10.43 -59.55
N VAL A 297 -20.24 10.76 -59.55
CA VAL A 297 -21.09 10.92 -60.76
C VAL A 297 -21.89 12.18 -60.58
N GLY A 298 -21.97 12.97 -61.61
CA GLY A 298 -22.74 14.23 -61.62
C GLY A 298 -23.43 14.48 -62.95
N VAL A 299 -24.62 15.07 -62.90
CA VAL A 299 -25.36 15.57 -64.06
C VAL A 299 -25.68 17.03 -63.79
N GLY A 300 -25.41 17.89 -64.76
CA GLY A 300 -25.69 19.33 -64.69
C GLY A 300 -26.69 19.72 -65.72
N PHE A 301 -27.55 20.70 -65.38
CA PHE A 301 -28.50 21.35 -66.29
C PHE A 301 -28.26 22.85 -66.26
N SER A 302 -28.30 23.44 -67.39
CA SER A 302 -28.17 24.90 -67.59
C SER A 302 -29.33 25.43 -68.44
N TRP A 303 -29.86 26.62 -68.13
CA TRP A 303 -31.01 27.22 -68.84
C TRP A 303 -30.72 28.67 -69.14
#